data_7a1cb4edd8687b11b85d5e2b666cc82d
#
_entry.id   7a1cb4edd8687b11b85d5e2b666cc82d
#
_cell.length_a   1.000
_cell.length_b   1.000
_cell.length_c   1.000
_cell.angle_alpha   90.00
_cell.angle_beta   90.00
_cell.angle_gamma   90.00
#
_symmetry.space_group_name_H-M   'P 1'
#
loop_
_entity.id
_entity.type
_entity.pdbx_description
1 polymer ?
#
loop_
_entity_poly.entity_id
_entity_poly.type
_entity_poly.pdbx_seq_one_letter_code
_entity_poly.pdbx_strand_id
1 'polypeptide(L)'
;GREVPFNNLNITPVRGLEGVKEASIKIEGCTEEWKFLEGIELKVAIAHGLINANKIMKKVKQGKVPYHFIEIMACPGGCIGGGGQPIPTSSEIRENRIKAIYSEDEHMVLRKSHENPDVIAIYKDFLDKPNSHKAHELLHTHYVERESY
;
A
#
# COMPACT_ATOMS: atom_id res chain seq x y z
N GLY A 1 -7.12 7.60 15.23
CA GLY A 1 -6.92 9.01 15.43
C GLY A 1 -5.55 9.41 15.96
N ARG A 2 -4.59 8.51 15.99
CA ARG A 2 -3.19 8.82 16.31
C ARG A 2 -2.27 7.91 15.52
N GLU A 3 -1.01 8.29 15.39
CA GLU A 3 -0.01 7.47 14.76
C GLU A 3 0.14 6.14 15.51
N VAL A 4 0.09 5.03 14.77
CA VAL A 4 0.48 3.72 15.30
C VAL A 4 2.01 3.72 15.41
N PRO A 5 2.60 3.51 16.58
CA PRO A 5 4.05 3.43 16.72
C PRO A 5 4.55 2.15 16.06
N PHE A 6 4.85 2.21 14.78
CA PHE A 6 5.60 1.14 14.14
C PHE A 6 7.05 1.22 14.61
N ASN A 7 7.45 0.29 15.46
CA ASN A 7 8.84 0.13 15.85
C ASN A 7 9.74 -0.26 14.67
N ASN A 8 9.14 -0.77 13.60
CA ASN A 8 9.82 -1.11 12.36
C ASN A 8 8.96 -0.74 11.15
N LEU A 9 9.39 0.27 10.39
CA LEU A 9 8.77 0.67 9.12
C LEU A 9 8.98 -0.36 8.00
N ASN A 10 9.87 -1.33 8.20
CA ASN A 10 10.15 -2.39 7.26
C ASN A 10 9.15 -3.54 7.43
N ILE A 11 8.00 -3.45 6.80
CA ILE A 11 6.98 -4.52 6.83
C ILE A 11 7.44 -5.68 5.95
N THR A 12 8.39 -6.46 6.47
CA THR A 12 9.08 -7.54 5.75
C THR A 12 8.11 -8.58 5.14
N PRO A 13 7.01 -9.01 5.79
CA PRO A 13 6.13 -10.01 5.20
C PRO A 13 5.52 -9.63 3.85
N VAL A 14 5.41 -8.35 3.53
CA VAL A 14 4.84 -7.90 2.25
C VAL A 14 5.90 -7.46 1.23
N ARG A 15 7.19 -7.60 1.55
CA ARG A 15 8.30 -7.27 0.65
C ARG A 15 8.72 -8.48 -0.21
N GLY A 16 9.31 -8.22 -1.39
CA GLY A 16 9.89 -9.23 -2.31
C GLY A 16 9.01 -9.52 -3.54
N LEU A 17 9.32 -10.62 -4.24
CA LEU A 17 8.71 -10.98 -5.54
C LEU A 17 7.68 -12.12 -5.46
N GLU A 18 7.40 -12.66 -4.29
CA GLU A 18 6.42 -13.74 -4.15
C GLU A 18 5.03 -13.34 -4.67
N GLY A 19 4.32 -14.29 -5.25
CA GLY A 19 3.08 -14.02 -5.97
C GLY A 19 1.94 -13.49 -5.11
N VAL A 20 1.79 -14.00 -3.88
CA VAL A 20 0.83 -13.51 -2.88
C VAL A 20 1.55 -13.41 -1.54
N LYS A 21 1.37 -12.29 -0.87
CA LYS A 21 1.93 -12.00 0.44
C LYS A 21 0.85 -11.53 1.36
N GLU A 22 1.00 -11.86 2.62
CA GLU A 22 0.03 -11.56 3.66
C GLU A 22 0.74 -10.94 4.86
N ALA A 23 0.09 -9.98 5.48
CA ALA A 23 0.49 -9.43 6.76
C ALA A 23 -0.74 -9.16 7.62
N SER A 24 -0.54 -9.16 8.93
CA SER A 24 -1.56 -8.72 9.88
C SER A 24 -0.97 -7.74 10.89
N ILE A 25 -1.80 -6.81 11.33
CA ILE A 25 -1.46 -5.80 12.32
C ILE A 25 -2.61 -5.72 13.30
N LYS A 26 -2.33 -5.93 14.59
CA LYS A 26 -3.31 -5.73 15.63
C LYS A 26 -3.42 -4.24 15.95
N ILE A 27 -4.64 -3.72 15.92
CA ILE A 27 -4.92 -2.31 16.23
C ILE A 27 -5.13 -2.20 17.73
N GLU A 28 -4.30 -1.41 18.40
CA GLU A 28 -4.36 -1.21 19.85
C GLU A 28 -4.15 0.26 20.22
N GLY A 29 -4.69 0.65 21.36
CA GLY A 29 -4.53 1.98 21.91
C GLY A 29 -5.25 3.07 21.12
N CYS A 30 -6.41 2.78 20.57
CA CYS A 30 -7.22 3.73 19.82
C CYS A 30 -7.68 4.92 20.68
N THR A 31 -7.83 6.09 20.05
CA THR A 31 -8.55 7.22 20.63
C THR A 31 -10.04 6.91 20.69
N GLU A 32 -10.81 7.66 21.50
CA GLU A 32 -12.25 7.43 21.66
C GLU A 32 -13.02 7.41 20.34
N GLU A 33 -12.68 8.29 19.41
CA GLU A 33 -13.28 8.36 18.07
C GLU A 33 -13.11 7.05 17.28
N TRP A 34 -11.97 6.33 17.48
CA TRP A 34 -11.62 5.11 16.76
C TRP A 34 -11.69 3.86 17.63
N LYS A 35 -12.35 3.94 18.80
CA LYS A 35 -12.44 2.84 19.75
C LYS A 35 -13.06 1.57 19.19
N PHE A 36 -13.91 1.69 18.17
CA PHE A 36 -14.51 0.56 17.46
C PHE A 36 -13.49 -0.31 16.71
N LEU A 37 -12.27 0.18 16.51
CA LEU A 37 -11.17 -0.58 15.90
C LEU A 37 -10.29 -1.30 16.92
N GLU A 38 -10.45 -1.01 18.21
CA GLU A 38 -9.61 -1.58 19.27
C GLU A 38 -9.66 -3.10 19.28
N GLY A 39 -8.50 -3.74 19.23
CA GLY A 39 -8.35 -5.19 19.23
C GLY A 39 -8.58 -5.88 17.89
N ILE A 40 -8.97 -5.14 16.84
CA ILE A 40 -9.12 -5.72 15.50
C ILE A 40 -7.74 -6.10 14.95
N GLU A 41 -7.61 -7.32 14.45
CA GLU A 41 -6.47 -7.75 13.66
C GLU A 41 -6.70 -7.36 12.18
N LEU A 42 -6.10 -6.27 11.75
CA LEU A 42 -6.15 -5.84 10.35
C LEU A 42 -5.31 -6.79 9.51
N LYS A 43 -5.94 -7.45 8.54
CA LYS A 43 -5.30 -8.40 7.62
C LYS A 43 -5.23 -7.82 6.22
N VAL A 44 -4.05 -7.86 5.63
CA VAL A 44 -3.79 -7.34 4.29
C VAL A 44 -3.17 -8.42 3.41
N ALA A 45 -3.48 -8.37 2.12
CA ALA A 45 -2.85 -9.22 1.11
C ALA A 45 -2.36 -8.38 -0.06
N ILE A 46 -1.20 -8.74 -0.60
CA ILE A 46 -0.63 -8.14 -1.80
C ILE A 46 -0.45 -9.24 -2.84
N ALA A 47 -1.07 -9.09 -4.01
CA ALA A 47 -0.97 -10.03 -5.11
C ALA A 47 -0.19 -9.44 -6.29
N HIS A 48 0.82 -10.15 -6.72
CA HIS A 48 1.59 -9.81 -7.91
C HIS A 48 1.14 -10.65 -9.11
N GLY A 49 0.84 -9.98 -10.20
CA GLY A 49 0.38 -10.58 -11.45
C GLY A 49 -1.09 -10.98 -11.43
N LEU A 50 -1.72 -10.94 -12.60
CA LEU A 50 -3.17 -11.15 -12.76
C LEU A 50 -3.62 -12.59 -12.42
N ILE A 51 -2.75 -13.58 -12.55
CA ILE A 51 -3.05 -14.97 -12.16
C ILE A 51 -3.30 -15.03 -10.64
N ASN A 52 -2.46 -14.40 -9.84
CA ASN A 52 -2.61 -14.38 -8.39
C ASN A 52 -3.78 -13.48 -7.96
N ALA A 53 -3.98 -12.35 -8.64
CA ALA A 53 -5.15 -11.52 -8.46
C ALA A 53 -6.45 -12.33 -8.65
N ASN A 54 -6.55 -13.12 -9.74
CA ASN A 54 -7.71 -13.96 -10.01
C ASN A 54 -7.94 -15.02 -8.92
N LYS A 55 -6.86 -15.61 -8.37
CA LYS A 55 -6.99 -16.57 -7.25
C LYS A 55 -7.61 -15.90 -6.01
N ILE A 56 -7.15 -14.69 -5.65
CA ILE A 56 -7.72 -13.95 -4.53
C ILE A 56 -9.16 -13.57 -4.81
N MET A 57 -9.47 -13.03 -5.99
CA MET A 57 -10.83 -12.62 -6.36
C MET A 57 -11.83 -13.78 -6.34
N LYS A 58 -11.41 -14.98 -6.74
CA LYS A 58 -12.25 -16.18 -6.60
C LYS A 58 -12.57 -16.51 -5.14
N LYS A 59 -11.60 -16.38 -4.23
CA LYS A 59 -11.81 -16.57 -2.79
C LYS A 59 -12.72 -15.48 -2.22
N VAL A 60 -12.55 -14.22 -2.64
CA VAL A 60 -13.44 -13.09 -2.24
C VAL A 60 -14.87 -13.40 -2.61
N LYS A 61 -15.13 -13.80 -3.86
CA LYS A 61 -16.48 -14.19 -4.33
C LYS A 61 -17.11 -15.34 -3.53
N GLN A 62 -16.29 -16.19 -2.95
CA GLN A 62 -16.75 -17.31 -2.10
C GLN A 62 -16.91 -16.91 -0.62
N GLY A 63 -16.63 -15.67 -0.23
CA GLY A 63 -16.63 -15.24 1.15
C GLY A 63 -15.55 -15.90 2.02
N LYS A 64 -14.47 -16.42 1.40
CA LYS A 64 -13.44 -17.22 2.07
C LYS A 64 -12.13 -16.47 2.35
N VAL A 65 -12.15 -15.14 2.36
CA VAL A 65 -10.96 -14.34 2.62
C VAL A 65 -11.09 -13.53 3.90
N PRO A 66 -10.08 -13.53 4.75
CA PRO A 66 -10.08 -12.75 5.98
C PRO A 66 -9.53 -11.33 5.80
N TYR A 67 -9.26 -10.88 4.54
CA TYR A 67 -8.55 -9.63 4.30
C TYR A 67 -9.47 -8.42 4.38
N HIS A 68 -8.98 -7.38 5.05
CA HIS A 68 -9.59 -6.06 5.11
C HIS A 68 -9.10 -5.15 3.99
N PHE A 69 -7.88 -5.41 3.49
CA PHE A 69 -7.28 -4.69 2.38
C PHE A 69 -6.57 -5.64 1.44
N ILE A 70 -6.74 -5.44 0.13
CA ILE A 70 -6.10 -6.24 -0.91
C ILE A 70 -5.47 -5.29 -1.92
N GLU A 71 -4.16 -5.38 -2.11
CA GLU A 71 -3.44 -4.67 -3.14
C GLU A 71 -3.12 -5.61 -4.30
N ILE A 72 -3.41 -5.17 -5.53
CA ILE A 72 -3.12 -5.92 -6.75
C ILE A 72 -2.13 -5.15 -7.60
N MET A 73 -0.97 -5.76 -7.82
CA MET A 73 0.08 -5.26 -8.68
C MET A 73 0.14 -6.11 -9.95
N ALA A 74 -0.10 -5.52 -11.12
CA ALA A 74 -0.08 -6.24 -12.39
C ALA A 74 1.32 -6.79 -12.70
N CYS A 75 2.36 -6.03 -12.37
CA CYS A 75 3.76 -6.40 -12.63
C CYS A 75 4.39 -7.09 -11.41
N PRO A 76 5.15 -8.18 -11.59
CA PRO A 76 5.92 -8.79 -10.51
C PRO A 76 6.91 -7.80 -9.89
N GLY A 77 6.81 -7.60 -8.57
CA GLY A 77 7.61 -6.63 -7.83
C GLY A 77 7.07 -5.20 -7.87
N GLY A 78 5.90 -4.97 -8.48
CA GLY A 78 5.31 -3.65 -8.64
C GLY A 78 6.00 -2.80 -9.70
N CYS A 79 6.15 -1.51 -9.47
CA CYS A 79 6.67 -0.54 -10.46
C CYS A 79 8.10 -0.83 -10.92
N ILE A 80 8.90 -1.52 -10.14
CA ILE A 80 10.29 -1.91 -10.51
C ILE A 80 10.35 -2.88 -11.69
N GLY A 81 9.26 -3.59 -12.00
CA GLY A 81 9.14 -4.52 -13.13
C GLY A 81 8.22 -4.00 -14.24
N GLY A 82 7.69 -2.78 -14.09
CA GLY A 82 6.71 -2.21 -15.02
C GLY A 82 7.30 -1.44 -16.20
N GLY A 83 6.40 -0.86 -17.00
CA GLY A 83 6.75 0.01 -18.11
C GLY A 83 7.53 1.25 -17.66
N GLY A 84 8.42 1.73 -18.50
CA GLY A 84 9.32 2.85 -18.19
C GLY A 84 10.61 2.44 -17.47
N GLN A 85 10.73 1.21 -17.00
CA GLN A 85 11.97 0.71 -16.45
C GLN A 85 12.98 0.37 -17.56
N PRO A 86 14.30 0.56 -17.30
CA PRO A 86 15.33 0.20 -18.28
C PRO A 86 15.27 -1.26 -18.72
N ILE A 87 15.52 -1.51 -20.00
CA ILE A 87 15.59 -2.83 -20.60
C ILE A 87 17.07 -3.20 -20.83
N PRO A 88 17.44 -4.50 -20.79
CA PRO A 88 16.58 -5.66 -20.52
C PRO A 88 16.17 -5.77 -19.04
N THR A 89 15.18 -6.61 -18.76
CA THR A 89 14.77 -6.94 -17.40
C THR A 89 14.84 -8.45 -17.17
N SER A 90 15.21 -8.84 -15.95
CA SER A 90 15.25 -10.24 -15.49
C SER A 90 14.81 -10.30 -14.03
N SER A 91 14.65 -11.50 -13.48
CA SER A 91 14.37 -11.66 -12.04
C SER A 91 15.51 -11.08 -11.19
N GLU A 92 16.75 -11.35 -11.56
CA GLU A 92 17.94 -10.81 -10.87
C GLU A 92 17.97 -9.26 -10.89
N ILE A 93 17.69 -8.65 -12.06
CA ILE A 93 17.64 -7.19 -12.18
C ILE A 93 16.54 -6.62 -11.28
N ARG A 94 15.36 -7.26 -11.23
CA ARG A 94 14.30 -6.82 -10.33
C ARG A 94 14.67 -6.96 -8.85
N GLU A 95 15.33 -8.05 -8.47
CA GLU A 95 15.84 -8.22 -7.11
C GLU A 95 16.85 -7.13 -6.73
N ASN A 96 17.75 -6.79 -7.63
CA ASN A 96 18.71 -5.71 -7.38
C ASN A 96 18.03 -4.34 -7.27
N ARG A 97 17.01 -4.07 -8.08
CA ARG A 97 16.18 -2.85 -7.96
C ARG A 97 15.45 -2.79 -6.63
N ILE A 98 14.88 -3.90 -6.17
CA ILE A 98 14.23 -4.00 -4.85
C ILE A 98 15.24 -3.69 -3.75
N LYS A 99 16.41 -4.31 -3.76
CA LYS A 99 17.45 -4.07 -2.77
C LYS A 99 17.86 -2.59 -2.73
N ALA A 100 18.05 -1.98 -3.92
CA ALA A 100 18.42 -0.57 -4.02
C ALA A 100 17.35 0.35 -3.43
N ILE A 101 16.07 0.17 -3.79
CA ILE A 101 14.97 1.00 -3.29
C ILE A 101 14.78 0.82 -1.78
N TYR A 102 14.86 -0.40 -1.27
CA TYR A 102 14.72 -0.63 0.17
C TYR A 102 15.91 -0.07 0.96
N SER A 103 17.11 -0.19 0.41
CA SER A 103 18.30 0.44 1.01
C SER A 103 18.17 1.96 1.04
N GLU A 104 17.69 2.57 -0.05
CA GLU A 104 17.42 4.00 -0.09
C GLU A 104 16.41 4.41 0.98
N ASP A 105 15.26 3.73 1.04
CA ASP A 105 14.22 4.00 2.04
C ASP A 105 14.76 3.90 3.48
N GLU A 106 15.57 2.88 3.78
CA GLU A 106 16.15 2.69 5.11
C GLU A 106 17.10 3.82 5.54
N HIS A 107 17.79 4.45 4.59
CA HIS A 107 18.75 5.52 4.85
C HIS A 107 18.14 6.92 4.74
N MET A 108 16.89 7.06 4.29
CA MET A 108 16.22 8.35 4.21
C MET A 108 15.94 8.94 5.59
N VAL A 109 16.22 10.22 5.74
CA VAL A 109 15.93 10.98 6.97
C VAL A 109 14.43 11.10 7.20
N LEU A 110 13.67 11.38 6.14
CA LEU A 110 12.21 11.48 6.16
C LEU A 110 11.60 10.23 5.53
N ARG A 111 11.11 9.33 6.35
CA ARG A 111 10.49 8.07 5.91
C ARG A 111 8.96 8.07 5.95
N LYS A 112 8.36 9.06 6.57
CA LYS A 112 6.91 9.19 6.70
C LYS A 112 6.44 10.45 6.01
N SER A 113 5.46 10.32 5.12
CA SER A 113 4.94 11.44 4.35
C SER A 113 4.34 12.55 5.22
N HIS A 114 3.71 12.20 6.33
CA HIS A 114 3.11 13.17 7.26
C HIS A 114 4.14 13.92 8.14
N GLU A 115 5.40 13.52 8.11
CA GLU A 115 6.52 14.24 8.73
C GLU A 115 7.25 15.13 7.71
N ASN A 116 6.95 15.00 6.42
CA ASN A 116 7.57 15.79 5.36
C ASN A 116 7.02 17.23 5.40
N PRO A 117 7.88 18.25 5.59
CA PRO A 117 7.44 19.65 5.68
C PRO A 117 6.73 20.14 4.42
N ASP A 118 7.09 19.66 3.23
CA ASP A 118 6.43 20.06 1.98
C ASP A 118 5.00 19.47 1.90
N VAL A 119 4.81 18.24 2.39
CA VAL A 119 3.48 17.63 2.49
C VAL A 119 2.62 18.38 3.51
N ILE A 120 3.18 18.73 4.65
CA ILE A 120 2.49 19.53 5.66
C ILE A 120 2.10 20.91 5.10
N ALA A 121 3.01 21.57 4.38
CA ALA A 121 2.76 22.85 3.76
C ALA A 121 1.63 22.80 2.72
N ILE A 122 1.63 21.82 1.81
CA ILE A 122 0.58 21.71 0.80
C ILE A 122 -0.80 21.46 1.41
N TYR A 123 -0.89 20.69 2.49
CA TYR A 123 -2.16 20.53 3.20
C TYR A 123 -2.58 21.83 3.86
N LYS A 124 -1.69 22.52 4.58
CA LYS A 124 -1.99 23.78 5.25
C LYS A 124 -2.40 24.88 4.28
N ASP A 125 -1.70 25.01 3.16
CA ASP A 125 -1.82 26.17 2.26
C ASP A 125 -2.85 25.92 1.14
N PHE A 126 -3.15 24.66 0.81
CA PHE A 126 -3.97 24.34 -0.35
C PHE A 126 -5.06 23.29 -0.10
N LEU A 127 -4.74 22.16 0.52
CA LEU A 127 -5.66 21.02 0.70
C LEU A 127 -6.48 21.08 1.99
N ASP A 128 -6.20 22.02 2.89
CA ASP A 128 -6.77 22.19 4.21
C ASP A 128 -6.29 21.10 5.20
N LYS A 129 -6.88 19.92 5.15
CA LYS A 129 -6.49 18.77 5.98
C LYS A 129 -6.71 17.44 5.25
N PRO A 130 -6.10 16.35 5.70
CA PRO A 130 -6.39 15.02 5.17
C PRO A 130 -7.89 14.72 5.22
N ASN A 131 -8.42 14.18 4.11
CA ASN A 131 -9.85 13.90 3.91
C ASN A 131 -10.78 15.12 3.99
N SER A 132 -10.26 16.35 3.85
CA SER A 132 -11.11 17.50 3.58
C SER A 132 -11.85 17.32 2.25
N HIS A 133 -12.93 18.07 2.04
CA HIS A 133 -13.67 18.01 0.76
C HIS A 133 -12.75 18.23 -0.44
N LYS A 134 -11.88 19.24 -0.37
CA LYS A 134 -10.93 19.57 -1.43
C LYS A 134 -9.87 18.48 -1.63
N ALA A 135 -9.32 17.94 -0.56
CA ALA A 135 -8.37 16.83 -0.66
C ALA A 135 -9.02 15.59 -1.27
N HIS A 136 -10.26 15.29 -0.88
CA HIS A 136 -11.01 14.16 -1.44
C HIS A 136 -11.30 14.35 -2.93
N GLU A 137 -11.77 15.52 -3.35
CA GLU A 137 -12.05 15.86 -4.75
C GLU A 137 -10.81 15.74 -5.64
N LEU A 138 -9.66 16.21 -5.17
CA LEU A 138 -8.43 16.27 -5.97
C LEU A 138 -7.57 15.00 -5.94
N LEU A 139 -7.58 14.27 -4.83
CA LEU A 139 -6.67 13.15 -4.61
C LEU A 139 -7.34 11.77 -4.74
N HIS A 140 -8.67 11.71 -4.76
CA HIS A 140 -9.39 10.46 -4.87
C HIS A 140 -10.02 10.29 -6.24
N THR A 141 -9.94 9.08 -6.78
CA THR A 141 -10.54 8.74 -8.07
C THR A 141 -11.87 8.04 -7.87
N HIS A 142 -12.89 8.51 -8.59
CA HIS A 142 -14.18 7.83 -8.68
C HIS A 142 -14.22 6.99 -9.96
N TYR A 143 -14.57 5.71 -9.81
CA TYR A 143 -14.71 4.79 -10.92
C TYR A 143 -16.16 4.73 -11.37
N VAL A 144 -16.36 4.80 -12.68
CA VAL A 144 -17.66 4.60 -13.32
C VAL A 144 -17.61 3.36 -14.18
N GLU A 145 -18.73 2.63 -14.27
CA GLU A 145 -18.84 1.49 -15.16
C GLU A 145 -18.66 1.96 -16.60
N ARG A 146 -17.88 1.22 -17.37
CA ARG A 146 -17.65 1.47 -18.80
C ARG A 146 -18.21 0.30 -19.61
N GLU A 147 -18.77 0.61 -20.77
CA GLU A 147 -19.19 -0.41 -21.71
C GLU A 147 -18.00 -1.25 -22.16
N SER A 148 -18.24 -2.56 -22.33
CA SER A 148 -17.27 -3.48 -22.91
C SER A 148 -17.12 -3.18 -24.41
N TYR A 149 -15.88 -3.13 -24.86
CA TYR A 149 -15.60 -3.03 -26.29
C TYR A 149 -15.85 -4.34 -26.98
#